data_fdef4ae6ce2bdffd5cc38317e3e9e13d
#
_entry.id   fdef4ae6ce2bdffd5cc38317e3e9e13d
#
_cell.length_a   1.000
_cell.length_b   1.000
_cell.length_c   1.000
_cell.angle_alpha   90.00
_cell.angle_beta   90.00
_cell.angle_gamma   90.00
#
_symmetry.space_group_name_H-M   'P 1'
#
loop_
_entity.id
_entity.type
_entity.pdbx_description
1 polymer ?
#
loop_
_entity_poly.entity_id
_entity_poly.type
_entity_poly.pdbx_seq_one_letter_code
_entity_poly.pdbx_strand_id
1 'polypeptide(L)'
;MVEHKAENLMDWISIAISRVAMFLVALIVVIMFYEVVMRYVFEKPTLWVNEMSLWTAGPIYLLAGLYVMQQRAHIRIFILYDAVPRNWQRAFDATSTLLICLFAAAIVWGGYNEAYAKLMRWETFGTAWDPPIPATMKPLVLLTVTLIAIQAVTNLVADWHKEKQIHDLAEEVAEEFVD
;
A
#
# COMPACT_ATOMS: atom_id res chain seq x y z
N MET A 1 -9.71 11.55 -11.62
CA MET A 1 -9.87 10.52 -10.55
C MET A 1 -10.33 11.21 -9.28
N VAL A 2 -11.58 11.03 -8.88
CA VAL A 2 -12.13 11.68 -7.67
C VAL A 2 -11.61 10.90 -6.46
N GLU A 3 -10.81 11.54 -5.62
CA GLU A 3 -10.27 10.95 -4.40
C GLU A 3 -11.44 10.60 -3.44
N HIS A 4 -11.54 9.35 -3.02
CA HIS A 4 -12.59 8.91 -2.09
C HIS A 4 -12.36 9.57 -0.73
N LYS A 5 -13.31 10.43 -0.33
CA LYS A 5 -13.21 11.17 0.94
C LYS A 5 -13.25 10.23 2.14
N ALA A 6 -12.55 10.60 3.20
CA ALA A 6 -12.56 9.84 4.45
C ALA A 6 -13.96 9.90 5.08
N GLU A 7 -14.62 8.75 5.20
CA GLU A 7 -15.90 8.58 5.90
C GLU A 7 -15.69 8.06 7.33
N ASN A 8 -14.58 7.34 7.55
CA ASN A 8 -14.26 6.68 8.81
C ASN A 8 -12.88 7.08 9.34
N LEU A 9 -12.65 6.83 10.63
CA LEU A 9 -11.34 7.07 11.26
C LEU A 9 -10.21 6.31 10.55
N MET A 10 -10.49 5.06 10.11
CA MET A 10 -9.51 4.25 9.40
C MET A 10 -9.15 4.83 8.04
N ASP A 11 -10.12 5.40 7.32
CA ASP A 11 -9.86 6.10 6.05
C ASP A 11 -8.93 7.29 6.27
N TRP A 12 -9.16 8.07 7.33
CA TRP A 12 -8.32 9.22 7.66
C TRP A 12 -6.87 8.81 7.98
N ILE A 13 -6.70 7.73 8.74
CA ILE A 13 -5.38 7.15 9.05
C ILE A 13 -4.70 6.69 7.76
N SER A 14 -5.40 5.98 6.90
CA SER A 14 -4.87 5.47 5.63
C SER A 14 -4.44 6.61 4.69
N ILE A 15 -5.22 7.67 4.58
CA ILE A 15 -4.87 8.87 3.79
C ILE A 15 -3.66 9.58 4.38
N ALA A 16 -3.61 9.78 5.70
CA ALA A 16 -2.49 10.45 6.35
C ALA A 16 -1.16 9.68 6.12
N ILE A 17 -1.19 8.36 6.27
CA ILE A 17 -0.04 7.48 6.02
C ILE A 17 0.36 7.55 4.54
N SER A 18 -0.59 7.57 3.62
CA SER A 18 -0.32 7.63 2.18
C SER A 18 0.34 8.94 1.75
N ARG A 19 -0.02 10.05 2.39
CA ARG A 19 0.65 11.34 2.14
C ARG A 19 2.13 11.29 2.53
N VAL A 20 2.47 10.60 3.61
CA VAL A 20 3.87 10.34 3.97
C VAL A 20 4.56 9.50 2.88
N ALA A 21 3.90 8.46 2.37
CA ALA A 21 4.45 7.64 1.29
C ALA A 21 4.71 8.46 0.01
N MET A 22 3.81 9.36 -0.37
CA MET A 22 4.00 10.27 -1.51
C MET A 22 5.22 11.18 -1.33
N PHE A 23 5.43 11.71 -0.12
CA PHE A 23 6.63 12.51 0.18
C PHE A 23 7.91 11.68 0.07
N LEU A 24 7.90 10.42 0.48
CA LEU A 24 9.05 9.51 0.34
C LEU A 24 9.43 9.26 -1.13
N VAL A 25 8.45 9.27 -2.06
CA VAL A 25 8.75 9.18 -3.51
C VAL A 25 9.57 10.38 -3.96
N ALA A 26 9.18 11.59 -3.59
CA ALA A 26 9.94 12.79 -3.91
C ALA A 26 11.35 12.74 -3.30
N LEU A 27 11.47 12.23 -2.07
CA LEU A 27 12.76 12.04 -1.40
C LEU A 27 13.68 11.09 -2.18
N ILE A 28 13.17 9.94 -2.66
CA ILE A 28 13.98 9.01 -3.48
C ILE A 28 14.49 9.69 -4.74
N VAL A 29 13.65 10.46 -5.44
CA VAL A 29 14.06 11.18 -6.65
C VAL A 29 15.23 12.12 -6.36
N VAL A 30 15.14 12.90 -5.28
CA VAL A 30 16.22 13.82 -4.88
C VAL A 30 17.51 13.08 -4.52
N ILE A 31 17.40 11.98 -3.76
CA ILE A 31 18.55 11.17 -3.34
C ILE A 31 19.22 10.52 -4.57
N MET A 32 18.44 9.97 -5.48
CA MET A 32 18.96 9.35 -6.70
C MET A 32 19.59 10.39 -7.64
N PHE A 33 18.99 11.58 -7.75
CA PHE A 33 19.60 12.68 -8.51
C PHE A 33 20.94 13.10 -7.92
N TYR A 34 21.02 13.21 -6.59
CA TYR A 34 22.28 13.47 -5.90
C TYR A 34 23.34 12.43 -6.25
N GLU A 35 23.01 11.13 -6.24
CA GLU A 35 23.95 10.07 -6.62
C GLU A 35 24.44 10.22 -8.07
N VAL A 36 23.53 10.55 -8.99
CA VAL A 36 23.91 10.78 -10.39
C VAL A 36 24.94 11.90 -10.50
N VAL A 37 24.73 13.03 -9.82
CA VAL A 37 25.67 14.15 -9.81
C VAL A 37 27.01 13.74 -9.20
N MET A 38 26.98 13.07 -8.05
CA MET A 38 28.21 12.61 -7.37
C MET A 38 29.00 11.62 -8.23
N ARG A 39 28.33 10.71 -8.90
CA ARG A 39 28.95 9.68 -9.72
C ARG A 39 29.54 10.19 -11.03
N TYR A 40 28.80 11.07 -11.75
CA TYR A 40 29.18 11.47 -13.10
C TYR A 40 29.84 12.83 -13.19
N VAL A 41 29.58 13.75 -12.25
CA VAL A 41 30.20 15.07 -12.23
C VAL A 41 31.46 15.10 -11.33
N PHE A 42 31.32 14.49 -10.14
CA PHE A 42 32.42 14.49 -9.16
C PHE A 42 33.27 13.22 -9.19
N GLU A 43 32.86 12.19 -9.95
CA GLU A 43 33.52 10.87 -10.02
C GLU A 43 33.69 10.20 -8.65
N LYS A 44 32.77 10.51 -7.71
CA LYS A 44 32.75 9.99 -6.33
C LYS A 44 31.43 9.29 -6.03
N PRO A 45 31.24 8.03 -6.49
CA PRO A 45 30.02 7.31 -6.21
C PRO A 45 29.83 7.12 -4.70
N THR A 46 28.56 7.23 -4.25
CA THR A 46 28.24 7.06 -2.83
C THR A 46 27.93 5.60 -2.52
N LEU A 47 28.21 5.14 -1.31
CA LEU A 47 27.93 3.77 -0.87
C LEU A 47 26.51 3.62 -0.32
N TRP A 48 25.91 4.73 0.16
CA TRP A 48 24.67 4.70 0.93
C TRP A 48 23.40 4.95 0.10
N VAL A 49 23.49 5.64 -1.04
CA VAL A 49 22.30 6.09 -1.78
C VAL A 49 21.46 4.94 -2.30
N ASN A 50 22.07 3.91 -2.87
CA ASN A 50 21.35 2.76 -3.39
C ASN A 50 20.60 2.00 -2.28
N GLU A 51 21.24 1.82 -1.13
CA GLU A 51 20.66 1.13 0.02
C GLU A 51 19.58 1.97 0.70
N MET A 52 19.78 3.29 0.79
CA MET A 52 18.77 4.22 1.27
C MET A 52 17.53 4.24 0.37
N SER A 53 17.72 4.20 -0.95
CA SER A 53 16.63 4.13 -1.91
C SER A 53 15.86 2.83 -1.77
N LEU A 54 16.55 1.70 -1.62
CA LEU A 54 15.92 0.39 -1.37
C LEU A 54 15.14 0.40 -0.05
N TRP A 55 15.72 0.94 1.01
CA TRP A 55 15.09 1.03 2.32
C TRP A 55 13.86 1.93 2.31
N THR A 56 13.89 3.02 1.54
CA THR A 56 12.76 3.96 1.41
C THR A 56 11.68 3.40 0.47
N ALA A 57 12.05 2.65 -0.58
CA ALA A 57 11.11 2.04 -1.51
C ALA A 57 10.20 1.01 -0.82
N GLY A 58 10.71 0.24 0.14
CA GLY A 58 9.91 -0.74 0.89
C GLY A 58 8.63 -0.15 1.50
N PRO A 59 8.71 0.87 2.37
CA PRO A 59 7.54 1.56 2.91
C PRO A 59 6.61 2.13 1.84
N ILE A 60 7.15 2.72 0.76
CA ILE A 60 6.33 3.28 -0.31
C ILE A 60 5.42 2.21 -0.90
N TYR A 61 5.96 1.06 -1.31
CA TYR A 61 5.16 -0.02 -1.90
C TYR A 61 4.14 -0.60 -0.92
N LEU A 62 4.53 -0.79 0.33
CA LEU A 62 3.64 -1.32 1.36
C LEU A 62 2.47 -0.35 1.65
N LEU A 63 2.78 0.94 1.84
CA LEU A 63 1.79 1.95 2.19
C LEU A 63 0.91 2.34 0.98
N ALA A 64 1.43 2.23 -0.26
CA ALA A 64 0.63 2.37 -1.46
C ALA A 64 -0.49 1.32 -1.53
N GLY A 65 -0.24 0.07 -1.11
CA GLY A 65 -1.27 -0.97 -1.02
C GLY A 65 -2.39 -0.60 -0.05
N LEU A 66 -2.07 0.02 1.08
CA LEU A 66 -3.08 0.51 2.02
C LEU A 66 -3.94 1.64 1.42
N TYR A 67 -3.31 2.57 0.68
CA TYR A 67 -4.03 3.64 -0.02
C TYR A 67 -4.98 3.10 -1.08
N VAL A 68 -4.52 2.17 -1.92
CA VAL A 68 -5.35 1.54 -2.96
C VAL A 68 -6.57 0.84 -2.33
N MET A 69 -6.39 0.19 -1.16
CA MET A 69 -7.50 -0.42 -0.44
C MET A 69 -8.50 0.63 0.08
N GLN A 70 -8.02 1.75 0.63
CA GLN A 70 -8.86 2.84 1.11
C GLN A 70 -9.63 3.51 -0.03
N GLN A 71 -8.99 3.71 -1.20
CA GLN A 71 -9.62 4.27 -2.40
C GLN A 71 -10.59 3.32 -3.10
N ARG A 72 -10.79 2.08 -2.58
CA ARG A 72 -11.59 1.03 -3.22
C ARG A 72 -11.14 0.69 -4.66
N ALA A 73 -9.92 1.08 -5.01
CA ALA A 73 -9.31 0.90 -6.32
C ALA A 73 -8.58 -0.45 -6.46
N HIS A 74 -8.87 -1.41 -5.58
CA HIS A 74 -8.31 -2.76 -5.68
C HIS A 74 -8.81 -3.42 -6.98
N ILE A 75 -7.91 -4.10 -7.69
CA ILE A 75 -8.20 -4.70 -8.99
C ILE A 75 -9.45 -5.58 -8.90
N ARG A 76 -10.50 -5.20 -9.64
CA ARG A 76 -11.76 -5.95 -9.78
C ARG A 76 -12.07 -6.12 -11.26
N ILE A 77 -12.70 -7.22 -11.61
CA ILE A 77 -13.24 -7.43 -12.96
C ILE A 77 -14.65 -6.78 -12.99
N PHE A 78 -14.69 -5.47 -13.26
CA PHE A 78 -15.93 -4.68 -13.21
C PHE A 78 -17.02 -5.25 -14.12
N ILE A 79 -16.67 -5.71 -15.32
CA ILE A 79 -17.62 -6.31 -16.28
C ILE A 79 -18.40 -7.47 -15.66
N LEU A 80 -17.74 -8.36 -14.93
CA LEU A 80 -18.38 -9.49 -14.26
C LEU A 80 -19.15 -9.02 -13.01
N TYR A 81 -18.59 -8.06 -12.27
CA TYR A 81 -19.18 -7.54 -11.04
C TYR A 81 -20.47 -6.76 -11.34
N ASP A 82 -20.52 -5.96 -12.40
CA ASP A 82 -21.67 -5.15 -12.76
C ASP A 82 -22.78 -5.96 -13.46
N ALA A 83 -22.45 -7.11 -14.06
CA ALA A 83 -23.41 -8.02 -14.69
C ALA A 83 -24.29 -8.75 -13.68
N VAL A 84 -23.89 -8.86 -12.40
CA VAL A 84 -24.60 -9.65 -11.40
C VAL A 84 -25.51 -8.79 -10.50
N PRO A 85 -26.59 -9.36 -9.90
CA PRO A 85 -27.46 -8.64 -8.97
C PRO A 85 -26.71 -8.33 -7.66
N ARG A 86 -27.17 -7.32 -6.93
CA ARG A 86 -26.53 -6.80 -5.70
C ARG A 86 -26.20 -7.86 -4.65
N ASN A 87 -27.03 -8.90 -4.52
CA ASN A 87 -26.77 -9.97 -3.55
C ASN A 87 -25.50 -10.77 -3.88
N TRP A 88 -25.23 -10.99 -5.17
CA TRP A 88 -23.97 -11.63 -5.60
C TRP A 88 -22.76 -10.71 -5.44
N GLN A 89 -22.95 -9.41 -5.69
CA GLN A 89 -21.89 -8.42 -5.42
C GLN A 89 -21.48 -8.45 -3.93
N ARG A 90 -22.46 -8.45 -3.02
CA ARG A 90 -22.19 -8.59 -1.57
C ARG A 90 -21.49 -9.89 -1.21
N ALA A 91 -21.85 -11.00 -1.86
CA ALA A 91 -21.20 -12.28 -1.66
C ALA A 91 -19.73 -12.24 -2.13
N PHE A 92 -19.45 -11.62 -3.28
CA PHE A 92 -18.08 -11.44 -3.76
C PHE A 92 -17.26 -10.53 -2.86
N ASP A 93 -17.82 -9.40 -2.40
CA ASP A 93 -17.16 -8.48 -1.48
C ASP A 93 -16.83 -9.16 -0.14
N ALA A 94 -17.79 -9.91 0.41
CA ALA A 94 -17.59 -10.67 1.64
C ALA A 94 -16.52 -11.77 1.47
N THR A 95 -16.57 -12.51 0.36
CA THR A 95 -15.58 -13.56 0.05
C THR A 95 -14.18 -12.96 -0.11
N SER A 96 -14.05 -11.87 -0.86
CA SER A 96 -12.77 -11.18 -1.06
C SER A 96 -12.21 -10.67 0.27
N THR A 97 -13.03 -10.03 1.10
CA THR A 97 -12.63 -9.55 2.42
C THR A 97 -12.20 -10.70 3.32
N LEU A 98 -12.95 -11.81 3.32
CA LEU A 98 -12.59 -13.02 4.09
C LEU A 98 -11.21 -13.55 3.65
N LEU A 99 -10.98 -13.67 2.35
CA LEU A 99 -9.69 -14.14 1.81
C LEU A 99 -8.53 -13.20 2.19
N ILE A 100 -8.75 -11.89 2.14
CA ILE A 100 -7.76 -10.89 2.59
C ILE A 100 -7.45 -11.08 4.08
N CYS A 101 -8.47 -11.25 4.92
CA CYS A 101 -8.28 -11.47 6.35
C CYS A 101 -7.55 -12.78 6.65
N LEU A 102 -7.89 -13.87 5.95
CA LEU A 102 -7.20 -15.16 6.10
C LEU A 102 -5.73 -15.06 5.67
N PHE A 103 -5.47 -14.40 4.55
CA PHE A 103 -4.11 -14.16 4.07
C PHE A 103 -3.31 -13.30 5.05
N ALA A 104 -3.91 -12.22 5.56
CA ALA A 104 -3.29 -11.37 6.57
C ALA A 104 -2.96 -12.16 7.86
N ALA A 105 -3.91 -12.95 8.35
CA ALA A 105 -3.72 -13.79 9.51
C ALA A 105 -2.58 -14.81 9.31
N ALA A 106 -2.51 -15.45 8.14
CA ALA A 106 -1.44 -16.40 7.81
C ALA A 106 -0.06 -15.72 7.78
N ILE A 107 0.05 -14.53 7.19
CA ILE A 107 1.31 -13.75 7.16
C ILE A 107 1.72 -13.32 8.56
N VAL A 108 0.77 -12.80 9.35
CA VAL A 108 1.07 -12.36 10.71
C VAL A 108 1.49 -13.54 11.57
N TRP A 109 0.75 -14.64 11.51
CA TRP A 109 1.08 -15.86 12.28
C TRP A 109 2.44 -16.44 11.88
N GLY A 110 2.70 -16.61 10.60
CA GLY A 110 3.97 -17.17 10.10
C GLY A 110 5.17 -16.24 10.24
N GLY A 111 4.96 -14.91 10.13
CA GLY A 111 6.02 -13.92 10.12
C GLY A 111 6.36 -13.33 11.50
N TYR A 112 5.48 -13.48 12.50
CA TYR A 112 5.61 -12.80 13.80
C TYR A 112 6.95 -13.09 14.51
N ASN A 113 7.29 -14.37 14.68
CA ASN A 113 8.50 -14.77 15.41
C ASN A 113 9.77 -14.25 14.71
N GLU A 114 9.79 -14.30 13.39
CA GLU A 114 10.93 -13.81 12.61
C GLU A 114 11.05 -12.29 12.66
N ALA A 115 9.95 -11.58 12.48
CA ALA A 115 9.91 -10.12 12.57
C ALA A 115 10.33 -9.63 13.96
N TYR A 116 9.82 -10.27 15.01
CA TYR A 116 10.18 -9.98 16.39
C TYR A 116 11.67 -10.23 16.66
N ALA A 117 12.20 -11.38 16.23
CA ALA A 117 13.61 -11.71 16.42
C ALA A 117 14.54 -10.72 15.69
N LYS A 118 14.20 -10.32 14.46
CA LYS A 118 15.01 -9.37 13.68
C LYS A 118 14.94 -7.96 14.26
N LEU A 119 13.77 -7.54 14.75
CA LEU A 119 13.60 -6.27 15.43
C LEU A 119 14.42 -6.21 16.72
N MET A 120 14.34 -7.26 17.56
CA MET A 120 15.05 -7.30 18.84
C MET A 120 16.58 -7.35 18.70
N ARG A 121 17.08 -8.03 17.67
CA ARG A 121 18.52 -8.07 17.35
C ARG A 121 19.00 -6.85 16.59
N TRP A 122 18.09 -5.96 16.16
CA TRP A 122 18.38 -4.83 15.28
C TRP A 122 19.20 -5.26 14.05
N GLU A 123 18.72 -6.34 13.39
CA GLU A 123 19.45 -6.97 12.30
C GLU A 123 19.64 -6.03 11.13
N THR A 124 20.87 -5.90 10.68
CA THR A 124 21.29 -5.03 9.58
C THR A 124 21.38 -5.79 8.27
N PHE A 125 21.58 -5.07 7.14
CA PHE A 125 21.51 -5.65 5.81
C PHE A 125 22.80 -6.39 5.40
N GLY A 126 23.92 -6.15 6.10
CA GLY A 126 25.20 -6.80 5.83
C GLY A 126 25.96 -6.19 4.65
N THR A 127 25.75 -4.94 4.33
CA THR A 127 26.34 -4.21 3.22
C THR A 127 27.27 -3.11 3.71
N ALA A 128 27.90 -2.32 2.80
CA ALA A 128 28.89 -1.31 3.16
C ALA A 128 28.32 -0.17 4.02
N TRP A 129 27.06 0.23 3.81
CA TRP A 129 26.37 1.22 4.65
C TRP A 129 25.60 0.58 5.81
N ASP A 130 25.23 -0.68 5.65
CA ASP A 130 24.64 -1.55 6.67
C ASP A 130 23.35 -1.03 7.34
N PRO A 131 22.34 -0.59 6.59
CA PRO A 131 21.09 -0.11 7.16
C PRO A 131 20.27 -1.25 7.78
N PRO A 132 19.43 -0.97 8.81
CA PRO A 132 18.62 -1.97 9.50
C PRO A 132 17.36 -2.34 8.69
N ILE A 133 17.50 -2.67 7.39
CA ILE A 133 16.39 -3.04 6.52
C ILE A 133 15.61 -4.24 7.05
N PRO A 134 16.23 -5.39 7.43
CA PRO A 134 15.47 -6.53 7.94
C PRO A 134 14.74 -6.25 9.25
N ALA A 135 15.36 -5.46 10.13
CA ALA A 135 14.78 -5.12 11.44
C ALA A 135 13.55 -4.21 11.31
N THR A 136 13.51 -3.33 10.29
CA THR A 136 12.43 -2.37 10.10
C THR A 136 11.36 -2.87 9.12
N MET A 137 11.76 -3.50 8.00
CA MET A 137 10.82 -3.91 6.97
C MET A 137 9.93 -5.09 7.40
N LYS A 138 10.45 -6.08 8.10
CA LYS A 138 9.63 -7.24 8.50
C LYS A 138 8.48 -6.86 9.45
N PRO A 139 8.68 -6.10 10.53
CA PRO A 139 7.57 -5.58 11.32
C PRO A 139 6.62 -4.68 10.54
N LEU A 140 7.16 -3.84 9.63
CA LEU A 140 6.34 -2.96 8.80
C LEU A 140 5.41 -3.73 7.88
N VAL A 141 5.87 -4.85 7.28
CA VAL A 141 5.02 -5.75 6.48
C VAL A 141 3.84 -6.27 7.32
N LEU A 142 4.10 -6.78 8.53
CA LEU A 142 3.04 -7.29 9.41
C LEU A 142 2.03 -6.21 9.80
N LEU A 143 2.53 -5.02 10.13
CA LEU A 143 1.70 -3.87 10.45
C LEU A 143 0.82 -3.48 9.26
N THR A 144 1.42 -3.32 8.08
CA THR A 144 0.69 -2.88 6.88
C THR A 144 -0.35 -3.89 6.44
N VAL A 145 -0.02 -5.18 6.42
CA VAL A 145 -0.98 -6.24 6.07
C VAL A 145 -2.15 -6.28 7.04
N THR A 146 -1.89 -6.06 8.33
CA THR A 146 -2.95 -5.94 9.35
C THR A 146 -3.84 -4.73 9.09
N LEU A 147 -3.25 -3.57 8.78
CA LEU A 147 -4.01 -2.35 8.44
C LEU A 147 -4.84 -2.53 7.17
N ILE A 148 -4.32 -3.20 6.14
CA ILE A 148 -5.05 -3.53 4.92
C ILE A 148 -6.26 -4.42 5.23
N ALA A 149 -6.11 -5.43 6.09
CA ALA A 149 -7.22 -6.29 6.49
C ALA A 149 -8.31 -5.50 7.25
N ILE A 150 -7.91 -4.62 8.19
CA ILE A 150 -8.84 -3.74 8.91
C ILE A 150 -9.55 -2.81 7.93
N GLN A 151 -8.83 -2.19 6.98
CA GLN A 151 -9.42 -1.33 5.97
C GLN A 151 -10.41 -2.08 5.07
N ALA A 152 -10.09 -3.33 4.68
CA ALA A 152 -10.98 -4.16 3.88
C ALA A 152 -12.30 -4.45 4.61
N VAL A 153 -12.25 -4.77 5.91
CA VAL A 153 -13.45 -4.97 6.75
C VAL A 153 -14.23 -3.67 6.88
N THR A 154 -13.57 -2.54 7.11
CA THR A 154 -14.21 -1.23 7.22
C THR A 154 -14.94 -0.87 5.93
N ASN A 155 -14.31 -1.11 4.77
CA ASN A 155 -14.93 -0.89 3.46
C ASN A 155 -16.16 -1.81 3.26
N LEU A 156 -16.06 -3.09 3.62
CA LEU A 156 -17.20 -4.03 3.52
C LEU A 156 -18.39 -3.55 4.34
N VAL A 157 -18.15 -3.11 5.58
CA VAL A 157 -19.22 -2.60 6.47
C VAL A 157 -19.84 -1.31 5.93
N ALA A 158 -19.00 -0.37 5.47
CA ALA A 158 -19.47 0.91 4.93
C ALA A 158 -20.29 0.74 3.64
N ASP A 159 -19.91 -0.22 2.78
CA ASP A 159 -20.53 -0.42 1.48
C ASP A 159 -21.70 -1.45 1.52
N TRP A 160 -21.94 -2.10 2.67
CA TRP A 160 -22.92 -3.16 2.79
C TRP A 160 -24.36 -2.73 2.42
N HIS A 161 -24.72 -1.51 2.82
CA HIS A 161 -26.06 -0.95 2.60
C HIS A 161 -26.16 -0.04 1.38
N LYS A 162 -25.02 0.25 0.71
CA LYS A 162 -25.04 1.09 -0.51
C LYS A 162 -25.79 0.37 -1.64
N GLU A 163 -26.46 1.13 -2.48
CA GLU A 163 -27.12 0.65 -3.70
C GLU A 163 -26.10 0.13 -4.71
N LYS A 164 -26.61 -0.57 -5.74
CA LYS A 164 -25.76 -1.10 -6.82
C LYS A 164 -25.03 0.05 -7.49
N GLN A 165 -23.71 0.06 -7.42
CA GLN A 165 -22.87 0.95 -8.19
C GLN A 165 -22.64 0.32 -9.58
N ILE A 166 -23.09 0.97 -10.62
CA ILE A 166 -22.77 0.62 -12.00
C ILE A 166 -21.61 1.54 -12.38
N HIS A 167 -20.45 0.95 -12.71
CA HIS A 167 -19.33 1.70 -13.25
C HIS A 167 -19.62 1.96 -14.72
N ASP A 168 -20.12 3.15 -15.03
CA ASP A 168 -20.25 3.58 -16.41
C ASP A 168 -18.88 4.07 -16.91
N LEU A 169 -18.13 3.14 -17.51
CA LEU A 169 -16.81 3.43 -18.10
C LEU A 169 -16.88 4.55 -19.15
N ALA A 170 -18.04 4.78 -19.74
CA ALA A 170 -18.24 5.86 -20.71
C ALA A 170 -18.29 7.23 -20.02
N GLU A 171 -18.85 7.31 -18.82
CA GLU A 171 -18.92 8.53 -18.00
C GLU A 171 -17.55 8.86 -17.41
N GLU A 172 -16.81 7.86 -16.90
CA GLU A 172 -15.43 8.02 -16.40
C GLU A 172 -14.46 8.49 -17.49
N VAL A 173 -14.57 7.91 -18.69
CA VAL A 173 -13.77 8.30 -19.84
C VAL A 173 -14.17 9.70 -20.33
N ALA A 174 -15.45 10.07 -20.30
CA ALA A 174 -15.90 11.40 -20.70
C ALA A 174 -15.43 12.50 -19.73
N GLU A 175 -15.39 12.23 -18.43
CA GLU A 175 -14.85 13.17 -17.44
C GLU A 175 -13.33 13.38 -17.60
N GLU A 176 -12.57 12.33 -17.96
CA GLU A 176 -11.11 12.41 -18.16
C GLU A 176 -10.71 13.26 -19.40
N PHE A 177 -11.61 13.42 -20.38
CA PHE A 177 -11.36 14.22 -21.59
C PHE A 177 -11.90 15.67 -21.50
N VAL A 178 -12.58 16.05 -20.42
CA VAL A 178 -13.16 17.41 -20.24
C VAL A 178 -12.27 18.31 -19.36
N ASP A 179 -11.31 17.75 -18.63
CA ASP A 179 -10.27 18.45 -17.86
C ASP A 179 -8.96 18.54 -18.66
#